data_9577fe7d1b27a8d9f203a21b1b20b0e7
#
_entry.id   9577fe7d1b27a8d9f203a21b1b20b0e7
#
_cell.length_a   1.000
_cell.length_b   1.000
_cell.length_c   1.000
_cell.angle_alpha   90.00
_cell.angle_beta   90.00
_cell.angle_gamma   90.00
#
_symmetry.space_group_name_H-M   'P 1'
#
loop_
_entity.id
_entity.type
_entity.pdbx_description
1 polymer ?
#
loop_
_entity_poly.entity_id
_entity_poly.type
_entity_poly.pdbx_seq_one_letter_code
_entity_poly.pdbx_strand_id
1 'polypeptide(L)'
;MDHKPEWTPKQLMEQLRETTIGQDQYLQDLCTTVWLHHVRKKLYTDTGTAHLQPKLNMLVLGKSGSGKTSTIQALAKMLDLCVVIEDASLFTGAGWRGRDVTSIVKDVVTAAQDPVQADFAVVVLDEIDKVFVNQADNPSFPATNNFLKMIEGASIQHEENRTVYEMETSNLLFICLGAFDGLEEIIAKRISGGKRIGFLGDPETEMPDDLYSHVTKEDLLNYGINHQFLGRISMITATHELKAPDLERILLYSSNSPVRQFDALLHASMGVHASITEAAARYLAEKSAEASTGARALLSELAEAYKPGLFWITDRKDVRELQLDCVQGKPEIKYITGERDPVRSPQPPKPRFSPEDLKRIPLKLNQYNPTEAAAYAEKLVENAILDDGIAARYTYRQIKAAVYLLAAALCDTLYSGADYTMYSVQQSLYRIVKQKKDGSRFGNFMSSAYEYATRSTVFEWDISKTVPLAVSIFELHCSHLLDEIEYDANSEV
;
A
#
# COMPACT_ATOMS: atom_id res chain seq x y z
N MET A 1 0.68 24.97 -10.18
CA MET A 1 1.70 23.97 -9.73
C MET A 1 1.72 24.05 -8.21
N ASP A 2 0.97 23.18 -7.55
CA ASP A 2 1.03 23.09 -6.09
C ASP A 2 2.37 22.46 -5.73
N HIS A 3 3.27 23.26 -5.18
CA HIS A 3 4.51 22.76 -4.61
C HIS A 3 4.15 21.92 -3.38
N LYS A 4 4.07 20.58 -3.54
CA LYS A 4 4.13 19.68 -2.38
C LYS A 4 5.39 20.06 -1.59
N PRO A 5 5.31 20.19 -0.26
CA PRO A 5 6.48 20.57 0.54
C PRO A 5 7.62 19.60 0.29
N GLU A 6 8.81 20.15 0.09
CA GLU A 6 10.02 19.35 -0.10
C GLU A 6 10.43 18.77 1.27
N TRP A 7 10.05 17.50 1.52
CA TRP A 7 10.32 16.82 2.77
C TRP A 7 11.82 16.65 3.01
N THR A 8 12.26 16.93 4.21
CA THR A 8 13.58 16.53 4.71
C THR A 8 13.44 15.21 5.51
N PRO A 9 14.53 14.40 5.64
CA PRO A 9 14.49 13.18 6.45
C PRO A 9 14.02 13.43 7.88
N LYS A 10 14.41 14.57 8.46
CA LYS A 10 14.01 14.95 9.82
C LYS A 10 12.51 15.23 9.92
N GLN A 11 11.93 15.95 8.97
CA GLN A 11 10.48 16.20 8.93
C GLN A 11 9.68 14.91 8.73
N LEU A 12 10.15 14.01 7.87
CA LEU A 12 9.55 12.70 7.69
C LEU A 12 9.57 11.89 8.99
N MET A 13 10.70 11.88 9.68
CA MET A 13 10.84 11.20 10.98
C MET A 13 9.90 11.78 12.04
N GLU A 14 9.79 13.11 12.13
CA GLU A 14 8.89 13.78 13.08
C GLU A 14 7.43 13.38 12.85
N GLN A 15 7.00 13.31 11.60
CA GLN A 15 5.64 12.84 11.26
C GLN A 15 5.44 11.35 11.56
N LEU A 16 6.42 10.51 11.27
CA LEU A 16 6.31 9.08 11.54
C LEU A 16 6.33 8.74 13.03
N ARG A 17 6.91 9.58 13.88
CA ARG A 17 6.85 9.42 15.34
C ARG A 17 5.43 9.47 15.91
N GLU A 18 4.48 10.07 15.18
CA GLU A 18 3.07 10.04 15.56
C GLU A 18 2.44 8.65 15.40
N THR A 19 2.99 7.83 14.51
CA THR A 19 2.49 6.47 14.22
C THR A 19 3.37 5.38 14.80
N THR A 20 4.70 5.59 14.78
CA THR A 20 5.71 4.59 15.15
C THR A 20 6.45 5.04 16.40
N ILE A 21 6.21 4.36 17.51
CA ILE A 21 6.73 4.70 18.82
C ILE A 21 7.93 3.81 19.19
N GLY A 22 8.95 4.41 19.81
CA GLY A 22 10.08 3.67 20.37
C GLY A 22 11.12 3.19 19.36
N GLN A 23 11.08 3.63 18.09
CA GLN A 23 11.92 3.11 17.00
C GLN A 23 12.82 4.18 16.36
N ASP A 24 13.40 5.08 17.16
CA ASP A 24 14.07 6.29 16.65
C ASP A 24 15.21 6.01 15.66
N GLN A 25 16.09 5.04 15.94
CA GLN A 25 17.22 4.71 15.05
C GLN A 25 16.70 4.14 13.71
N TYR A 26 15.75 3.20 13.78
CA TYR A 26 15.11 2.65 12.59
C TYR A 26 14.44 3.74 11.75
N LEU A 27 13.70 4.66 12.39
CA LEU A 27 13.05 5.77 11.71
C LEU A 27 14.06 6.69 11.02
N GLN A 28 15.17 7.01 11.68
CA GLN A 28 16.24 7.83 11.10
C GLN A 28 16.83 7.19 9.84
N ASP A 29 17.17 5.91 9.91
CA ASP A 29 17.79 5.17 8.82
C ASP A 29 16.81 4.98 7.66
N LEU A 30 15.55 4.62 7.96
CA LEU A 30 14.50 4.44 6.97
C LEU A 30 14.18 5.75 6.25
N CYS A 31 13.94 6.83 7.00
CA CYS A 31 13.62 8.14 6.41
C CYS A 31 14.76 8.64 5.52
N THR A 32 16.00 8.45 5.94
CA THR A 32 17.15 8.83 5.13
C THR A 32 17.24 8.03 3.84
N THR A 33 17.07 6.71 3.92
CA THR A 33 17.15 5.80 2.77
C THR A 33 16.06 6.08 1.75
N VAL A 34 14.80 6.17 2.21
CA VAL A 34 13.65 6.37 1.30
C VAL A 34 13.62 7.81 0.76
N TRP A 35 14.04 8.80 1.56
CA TRP A 35 14.18 10.17 1.06
C TRP A 35 15.23 10.28 -0.05
N LEU A 36 16.41 9.66 0.11
CA LEU A 36 17.42 9.62 -0.95
C LEU A 36 16.89 8.93 -2.22
N HIS A 37 16.10 7.89 -2.06
CA HIS A 37 15.43 7.25 -3.19
C HIS A 37 14.43 8.19 -3.88
N HIS A 38 13.64 8.94 -3.13
CA HIS A 38 12.73 9.98 -3.66
C HIS A 38 13.50 11.08 -4.42
N VAL A 39 14.64 11.54 -3.88
CA VAL A 39 15.51 12.51 -4.55
C VAL A 39 16.05 11.95 -5.87
N ARG A 40 16.45 10.66 -5.90
CA ARG A 40 16.84 9.97 -7.15
C ARG A 40 15.73 9.97 -8.20
N LYS A 41 14.49 9.64 -7.79
CA LYS A 41 13.31 9.70 -8.67
C LYS A 41 13.13 11.09 -9.25
N LYS A 42 13.17 12.13 -8.39
CA LYS A 42 13.05 13.53 -8.83
C LYS A 42 14.16 13.92 -9.81
N LEU A 43 15.40 13.61 -9.51
CA LEU A 43 16.54 13.91 -10.38
C LEU A 43 16.41 13.22 -11.74
N TYR A 44 15.97 11.96 -11.77
CA TYR A 44 15.72 11.22 -13.00
C TYR A 44 14.61 11.88 -13.83
N THR A 45 13.53 12.29 -13.20
CA THR A 45 12.43 12.98 -13.88
C THR A 45 12.88 14.29 -14.50
N ASP A 46 13.76 15.03 -13.82
CA ASP A 46 14.23 16.34 -14.26
C ASP A 46 15.35 16.26 -15.33
N THR A 47 16.21 15.25 -15.26
CA THR A 47 17.44 15.19 -16.08
C THR A 47 17.56 13.96 -16.99
N GLY A 48 16.72 12.95 -16.81
CA GLY A 48 16.84 11.66 -17.48
C GLY A 48 18.04 10.80 -17.02
N THR A 49 18.76 11.21 -15.96
CA THR A 49 20.00 10.54 -15.50
C THR A 49 19.81 9.91 -14.11
N ALA A 50 19.51 8.61 -14.06
CA ALA A 50 19.47 7.84 -12.82
C ALA A 50 20.80 7.16 -12.48
N HIS A 51 21.70 7.03 -13.44
CA HIS A 51 22.88 6.16 -13.34
C HIS A 51 24.01 6.67 -12.42
N LEU A 52 23.92 7.90 -11.94
CA LEU A 52 25.00 8.52 -11.13
C LEU A 52 24.75 8.45 -9.62
N GLN A 53 23.66 7.85 -9.18
CA GLN A 53 23.25 7.89 -7.76
C GLN A 53 23.38 6.49 -7.13
N PRO A 54 23.91 6.37 -5.90
CA PRO A 54 23.98 5.07 -5.22
C PRO A 54 22.57 4.55 -4.90
N LYS A 55 22.35 3.26 -5.14
CA LYS A 55 21.18 2.52 -4.71
C LYS A 55 21.43 2.04 -3.26
N LEU A 56 20.55 2.41 -2.35
CA LEU A 56 20.70 2.12 -0.93
C LEU A 56 19.71 1.03 -0.47
N ASN A 57 19.90 -0.20 -0.95
CA ASN A 57 19.11 -1.31 -0.44
C ASN A 57 19.31 -1.50 1.06
N MET A 58 18.21 -1.80 1.78
CA MET A 58 18.19 -1.80 3.23
C MET A 58 17.78 -3.17 3.77
N LEU A 59 18.42 -3.59 4.85
CA LEU A 59 18.02 -4.74 5.66
C LEU A 59 17.55 -4.26 7.03
N VAL A 60 16.34 -4.65 7.42
CA VAL A 60 15.74 -4.31 8.70
C VAL A 60 15.52 -5.58 9.51
N LEU A 61 16.17 -5.65 10.65
CA LEU A 61 16.05 -6.74 11.59
C LEU A 61 15.09 -6.40 12.71
N GLY A 62 14.45 -7.40 13.28
CA GLY A 62 13.70 -7.23 14.52
C GLY A 62 12.45 -8.10 14.59
N LYS A 63 11.99 -8.31 15.80
CA LYS A 63 10.88 -9.22 16.11
C LYS A 63 9.58 -8.85 15.38
N SER A 64 8.72 -9.84 15.20
CA SER A 64 7.39 -9.61 14.63
C SER A 64 6.59 -8.62 15.50
N GLY A 65 5.80 -7.75 14.86
CA GLY A 65 5.00 -6.76 15.59
C GLY A 65 5.75 -5.52 16.07
N SER A 66 7.02 -5.32 15.69
CA SER A 66 7.79 -4.10 16.02
C SER A 66 7.49 -2.89 15.13
N GLY A 67 6.58 -3.02 14.16
CA GLY A 67 6.13 -1.91 13.30
C GLY A 67 6.90 -1.74 11.98
N LYS A 68 7.79 -2.67 11.60
CA LYS A 68 8.63 -2.57 10.39
C LYS A 68 7.84 -2.24 9.13
N THR A 69 6.91 -3.08 8.77
CA THR A 69 6.14 -2.99 7.51
C THR A 69 5.19 -1.79 7.49
N SER A 70 4.49 -1.54 8.61
CA SER A 70 3.53 -0.43 8.72
C SER A 70 4.20 0.95 8.59
N THR A 71 5.41 1.09 9.13
CA THR A 71 6.18 2.33 9.02
C THR A 71 6.60 2.62 7.58
N ILE A 72 7.03 1.60 6.83
CA ILE A 72 7.38 1.75 5.41
C ILE A 72 6.17 2.19 4.59
N GLN A 73 5.01 1.58 4.84
CA GLN A 73 3.76 1.95 4.17
C GLN A 73 3.36 3.40 4.45
N ALA A 74 3.50 3.85 5.69
CA ALA A 74 3.21 5.23 6.07
C ALA A 74 4.15 6.22 5.36
N LEU A 75 5.45 5.95 5.37
CA LEU A 75 6.45 6.79 4.73
C LEU A 75 6.25 6.88 3.21
N ALA A 76 5.96 5.77 2.57
CA ALA A 76 5.75 5.72 1.13
C ALA A 76 4.54 6.55 0.68
N LYS A 77 3.45 6.53 1.46
CA LYS A 77 2.28 7.39 1.21
C LYS A 77 2.63 8.88 1.30
N MET A 78 3.50 9.29 2.23
CA MET A 78 3.92 10.69 2.39
C MET A 78 4.73 11.18 1.17
N LEU A 79 5.53 10.31 0.56
CA LEU A 79 6.42 10.62 -0.56
C LEU A 79 5.83 10.28 -1.94
N ASP A 80 4.59 9.81 -2.01
CA ASP A 80 3.95 9.39 -3.26
C ASP A 80 4.76 8.35 -4.05
N LEU A 81 5.29 7.35 -3.32
CA LEU A 81 6.04 6.24 -3.89
C LEU A 81 5.14 5.01 -4.04
N CYS A 82 5.30 4.31 -5.15
CA CYS A 82 4.72 2.98 -5.31
C CYS A 82 5.43 2.00 -4.36
N VAL A 83 4.67 1.26 -3.56
CA VAL A 83 5.20 0.22 -2.67
C VAL A 83 4.54 -1.11 -2.97
N VAL A 84 5.36 -2.11 -3.17
CA VAL A 84 4.95 -3.51 -3.31
C VAL A 84 5.54 -4.29 -2.13
N ILE A 85 4.70 -5.02 -1.41
CA ILE A 85 5.11 -5.81 -0.25
C ILE A 85 4.89 -7.27 -0.59
N GLU A 86 5.97 -8.04 -0.52
CA GLU A 86 5.97 -9.46 -0.84
C GLU A 86 6.53 -10.28 0.33
N ASP A 87 5.87 -11.38 0.61
CA ASP A 87 6.39 -12.41 1.51
C ASP A 87 7.43 -13.24 0.78
N ALA A 88 8.70 -13.05 1.13
CA ALA A 88 9.81 -13.71 0.45
C ALA A 88 9.78 -15.25 0.62
N SER A 89 9.15 -15.75 1.68
CA SER A 89 9.03 -17.19 1.94
C SER A 89 8.15 -17.93 0.93
N LEU A 90 7.26 -17.21 0.23
CA LEU A 90 6.37 -17.79 -0.79
C LEU A 90 7.07 -18.04 -2.13
N PHE A 91 8.26 -17.50 -2.33
CA PHE A 91 9.00 -17.66 -3.58
C PHE A 91 9.84 -18.93 -3.57
N THR A 92 9.71 -19.72 -4.61
CA THR A 92 10.43 -20.97 -4.79
C THR A 92 11.18 -20.96 -6.13
N GLY A 93 12.12 -21.88 -6.29
CA GLY A 93 12.78 -22.08 -7.58
C GLY A 93 11.81 -22.61 -8.65
N ALA A 94 12.14 -22.32 -9.90
CA ALA A 94 11.37 -22.78 -11.06
C ALA A 94 11.15 -24.32 -11.01
N GLY A 95 9.90 -24.74 -11.14
CA GLY A 95 9.50 -26.17 -11.12
C GLY A 95 8.97 -26.68 -9.77
N TRP A 96 8.99 -25.88 -8.70
CA TRP A 96 8.39 -26.22 -7.41
C TRP A 96 7.04 -25.49 -7.22
N ARG A 97 6.20 -25.97 -6.31
CA ARG A 97 4.95 -25.28 -5.96
C ARG A 97 5.28 -24.02 -5.16
N GLY A 98 5.19 -22.87 -5.80
CA GLY A 98 5.43 -21.55 -5.22
C GLY A 98 5.39 -20.46 -6.30
N ARG A 99 5.56 -19.20 -5.88
CA ARG A 99 5.63 -18.07 -6.82
C ARG A 99 7.03 -17.94 -7.40
N ASP A 100 7.14 -17.53 -8.65
CA ASP A 100 8.43 -17.16 -9.25
C ASP A 100 8.80 -15.72 -8.79
N VAL A 101 10.06 -15.52 -8.42
CA VAL A 101 10.60 -14.20 -8.04
C VAL A 101 10.36 -13.15 -9.13
N THR A 102 10.41 -13.54 -10.40
CA THR A 102 10.17 -12.63 -11.52
C THR A 102 8.74 -12.05 -11.52
N SER A 103 7.77 -12.69 -10.83
CA SER A 103 6.41 -12.17 -10.72
C SER A 103 6.33 -10.82 -9.98
N ILE A 104 7.36 -10.46 -9.19
CA ILE A 104 7.47 -9.14 -8.55
C ILE A 104 7.39 -8.02 -9.59
N VAL A 105 7.97 -8.22 -10.79
CA VAL A 105 7.90 -7.25 -11.90
C VAL A 105 6.44 -6.97 -12.30
N LYS A 106 5.63 -8.03 -12.41
CA LYS A 106 4.20 -7.90 -12.68
C LYS A 106 3.50 -7.10 -11.56
N ASP A 107 3.81 -7.41 -10.30
CA ASP A 107 3.16 -6.76 -9.16
C ASP A 107 3.52 -5.27 -9.08
N VAL A 108 4.79 -4.92 -9.34
CA VAL A 108 5.25 -3.53 -9.46
C VAL A 108 4.55 -2.79 -10.60
N VAL A 109 4.55 -3.36 -11.82
CA VAL A 109 3.90 -2.75 -13.00
C VAL A 109 2.39 -2.59 -12.78
N THR A 110 1.78 -3.53 -12.05
CA THR A 110 0.34 -3.49 -11.76
C THR A 110 -0.02 -2.46 -10.68
N ALA A 111 0.85 -2.28 -9.68
CA ALA A 111 0.63 -1.35 -8.57
C ALA A 111 0.96 0.10 -8.93
N ALA A 112 1.91 0.32 -9.84
CA ALA A 112 2.33 1.66 -10.24
C ALA A 112 1.28 2.34 -11.12
N GLN A 113 1.14 3.66 -10.95
CA GLN A 113 0.22 4.47 -11.74
C GLN A 113 0.82 4.88 -13.10
N ASP A 114 2.14 5.02 -13.15
CA ASP A 114 2.92 5.39 -14.33
C ASP A 114 4.30 4.68 -14.32
N PRO A 115 5.06 4.66 -15.44
CA PRO A 115 6.34 3.94 -15.50
C PRO A 115 7.42 4.52 -14.61
N VAL A 116 7.45 5.84 -14.39
CA VAL A 116 8.45 6.44 -13.50
C VAL A 116 8.19 5.97 -12.07
N GLN A 117 6.91 5.84 -11.68
CA GLN A 117 6.56 5.22 -10.41
C GLN A 117 6.95 3.73 -10.37
N ALA A 118 6.78 3.00 -11.48
CA ALA A 118 7.19 1.61 -11.56
C ALA A 118 8.72 1.49 -11.43
N ASP A 119 9.48 2.25 -12.22
CA ASP A 119 10.95 2.23 -12.22
C ASP A 119 11.55 2.58 -10.84
N PHE A 120 10.89 3.47 -10.09
CA PHE A 120 11.30 3.90 -8.76
C PHE A 120 10.40 3.36 -7.65
N ALA A 121 9.82 2.19 -7.83
CA ALA A 121 9.04 1.55 -6.78
C ALA A 121 9.93 1.08 -5.61
N VAL A 122 9.32 1.01 -4.43
CA VAL A 122 9.91 0.39 -3.25
C VAL A 122 9.37 -1.04 -3.15
N VAL A 123 10.25 -2.01 -3.26
CA VAL A 123 9.92 -3.43 -3.09
C VAL A 123 10.33 -3.87 -1.70
N VAL A 124 9.35 -4.21 -0.88
CA VAL A 124 9.55 -4.72 0.47
C VAL A 124 9.49 -6.24 0.41
N LEU A 125 10.58 -6.90 0.80
CA LEU A 125 10.67 -8.35 0.90
C LEU A 125 10.59 -8.73 2.38
N ASP A 126 9.42 -9.13 2.84
CA ASP A 126 9.21 -9.58 4.22
C ASP A 126 9.64 -11.05 4.39
N GLU A 127 10.00 -11.45 5.60
CA GLU A 127 10.48 -12.80 5.94
C GLU A 127 11.72 -13.26 5.14
N ILE A 128 12.61 -12.32 4.79
CA ILE A 128 13.79 -12.59 3.96
C ILE A 128 14.76 -13.59 4.62
N ASP A 129 14.81 -13.63 5.94
CA ASP A 129 15.58 -14.58 6.73
C ASP A 129 15.23 -16.03 6.39
N LYS A 130 13.97 -16.35 6.08
CA LYS A 130 13.53 -17.69 5.70
C LYS A 130 14.06 -18.14 4.33
N VAL A 131 14.42 -17.21 3.46
CA VAL A 131 14.94 -17.50 2.11
C VAL A 131 16.44 -17.83 2.16
N PHE A 132 17.20 -17.15 3.01
CA PHE A 132 18.66 -17.24 3.05
C PHE A 132 19.19 -18.17 4.11
N VAL A 133 18.37 -18.67 5.03
CA VAL A 133 18.74 -19.64 6.05
C VAL A 133 18.49 -21.06 5.55
N ASN A 134 19.42 -21.98 5.83
CA ASN A 134 19.38 -23.39 5.43
C ASN A 134 19.49 -23.66 3.92
N GLN A 135 20.62 -23.31 3.33
CA GLN A 135 20.90 -23.50 1.91
C GLN A 135 21.00 -24.97 1.46
N ALA A 136 21.30 -25.92 2.35
CA ALA A 136 21.56 -27.32 1.97
C ALA A 136 20.30 -28.12 1.61
N ASP A 137 19.15 -27.82 2.24
CA ASP A 137 17.88 -28.57 2.08
C ASP A 137 16.71 -27.68 1.62
N ASN A 138 16.99 -26.40 1.25
CA ASN A 138 15.92 -25.45 0.94
C ASN A 138 15.56 -25.47 -0.55
N PRO A 139 14.32 -25.86 -0.92
CA PRO A 139 13.84 -25.79 -2.30
C PRO A 139 13.81 -24.36 -2.87
N SER A 140 13.95 -23.33 -2.03
CA SER A 140 14.04 -21.92 -2.43
C SER A 140 15.41 -21.50 -2.91
N PHE A 141 16.44 -22.37 -2.89
CA PHE A 141 17.81 -21.99 -3.30
C PHE A 141 17.93 -21.40 -4.72
N PRO A 142 17.19 -21.91 -5.74
CA PRO A 142 17.17 -21.26 -7.05
C PRO A 142 16.53 -19.87 -7.02
N ALA A 143 15.56 -19.62 -6.14
CA ALA A 143 14.94 -18.30 -5.95
C ALA A 143 15.95 -17.27 -5.44
N THR A 144 16.90 -17.67 -4.59
CA THR A 144 17.95 -16.80 -4.06
C THR A 144 18.76 -16.13 -5.17
N ASN A 145 19.13 -16.85 -6.24
CA ASN A 145 19.87 -16.27 -7.35
C ASN A 145 19.05 -15.24 -8.14
N ASN A 146 17.75 -15.47 -8.31
CA ASN A 146 16.85 -14.52 -8.98
C ASN A 146 16.65 -13.26 -8.13
N PHE A 147 16.50 -13.40 -6.81
CA PHE A 147 16.50 -12.26 -5.90
C PHE A 147 17.80 -11.45 -5.99
N LEU A 148 18.95 -12.12 -5.98
CA LEU A 148 20.23 -11.43 -6.07
C LEU A 148 20.40 -10.62 -7.36
N LYS A 149 19.97 -11.18 -8.50
CA LYS A 149 19.97 -10.46 -9.79
C LYS A 149 19.04 -9.25 -9.76
N MET A 150 17.83 -9.44 -9.24
CA MET A 150 16.83 -8.37 -9.14
C MET A 150 17.29 -7.25 -8.21
N ILE A 151 17.86 -7.58 -7.04
CA ILE A 151 18.39 -6.60 -6.09
C ILE A 151 19.60 -5.84 -6.64
N GLU A 152 20.46 -6.49 -7.43
CA GLU A 152 21.60 -5.86 -8.08
C GLU A 152 21.20 -4.87 -9.17
N GLY A 153 20.16 -5.19 -9.91
CA GLY A 153 19.66 -4.46 -11.07
C GLY A 153 19.89 -5.26 -12.34
N ALA A 154 18.82 -5.68 -12.96
CA ALA A 154 18.84 -6.42 -14.22
C ALA A 154 17.53 -6.20 -14.98
N SER A 155 17.57 -6.44 -16.30
CA SER A 155 16.36 -6.59 -17.07
C SER A 155 15.71 -7.93 -16.71
N ILE A 156 14.50 -7.88 -16.17
CA ILE A 156 13.74 -9.04 -15.72
C ILE A 156 12.48 -9.14 -16.57
N GLN A 157 12.22 -10.34 -17.07
CA GLN A 157 11.01 -10.68 -17.79
C GLN A 157 10.21 -11.71 -16.99
N HIS A 158 8.91 -11.50 -16.93
CA HIS A 158 7.94 -12.44 -16.37
C HIS A 158 6.82 -12.68 -17.35
N GLU A 159 6.55 -13.94 -17.67
CA GLU A 159 5.44 -14.32 -18.55
C GLU A 159 4.33 -14.97 -17.76
N GLU A 160 3.12 -14.42 -17.84
CA GLU A 160 1.93 -14.99 -17.25
C GLU A 160 0.73 -14.80 -18.21
N ASN A 161 -0.05 -15.86 -18.44
CA ASN A 161 -1.24 -15.83 -19.29
C ASN A 161 -0.99 -15.25 -20.69
N ARG A 162 0.16 -15.53 -21.33
CA ARG A 162 0.62 -15.01 -22.62
C ARG A 162 0.95 -13.50 -22.61
N THR A 163 1.11 -12.93 -21.45
CA THR A 163 1.55 -11.56 -21.28
C THR A 163 2.96 -11.57 -20.77
N VAL A 164 3.81 -10.78 -21.40
CA VAL A 164 5.20 -10.57 -20.98
C VAL A 164 5.29 -9.23 -20.27
N TYR A 165 5.74 -9.27 -19.02
CA TYR A 165 6.10 -8.10 -18.23
C TYR A 165 7.61 -7.98 -18.27
N GLU A 166 8.13 -6.84 -18.66
CA GLU A 166 9.57 -6.57 -18.70
C GLU A 166 9.88 -5.30 -17.94
N MET A 167 10.92 -5.32 -17.12
CA MET A 167 11.33 -4.20 -16.30
C MET A 167 12.83 -4.22 -16.03
N GLU A 168 13.46 -3.05 -16.06
CA GLU A 168 14.80 -2.83 -15.54
C GLU A 168 14.74 -2.53 -14.04
N THR A 169 15.36 -3.37 -13.21
CA THR A 169 15.26 -3.28 -11.74
C THR A 169 16.33 -2.42 -11.09
N SER A 170 17.19 -1.79 -11.87
CA SER A 170 18.32 -0.98 -11.37
C SER A 170 17.90 0.20 -10.51
N ASN A 171 16.70 0.75 -10.75
CA ASN A 171 16.18 1.88 -10.01
C ASN A 171 15.27 1.51 -8.85
N LEU A 172 14.82 0.26 -8.73
CA LEU A 172 14.00 -0.19 -7.60
C LEU A 172 14.78 -0.08 -6.29
N LEU A 173 14.10 0.37 -5.23
CA LEU A 173 14.63 0.28 -3.88
C LEU A 173 14.12 -1.01 -3.22
N PHE A 174 15.06 -1.85 -2.75
CA PHE A 174 14.70 -3.04 -1.98
C PHE A 174 14.89 -2.79 -0.49
N ILE A 175 13.84 -3.05 0.29
CA ILE A 175 13.86 -3.07 1.74
C ILE A 175 13.52 -4.49 2.19
N CYS A 176 14.51 -5.18 2.71
CA CYS A 176 14.39 -6.56 3.15
C CYS A 176 14.12 -6.57 4.66
N LEU A 177 13.07 -7.27 5.08
CA LEU A 177 12.66 -7.38 6.47
C LEU A 177 12.78 -8.83 6.93
N GLY A 178 13.20 -9.05 8.18
CA GLY A 178 13.24 -10.37 8.78
C GLY A 178 13.22 -10.33 10.30
N ALA A 179 12.78 -11.42 10.91
CA ALA A 179 12.82 -11.60 12.36
C ALA A 179 14.21 -12.04 12.82
N PHE A 180 14.87 -12.89 12.05
CA PHE A 180 16.20 -13.44 12.35
C PHE A 180 16.27 -14.12 13.72
N ASP A 181 15.30 -14.99 14.00
CA ASP A 181 15.19 -15.71 15.27
C ASP A 181 16.48 -16.50 15.56
N GLY A 182 17.05 -16.31 16.74
CA GLY A 182 18.32 -16.90 17.14
C GLY A 182 19.59 -16.07 16.82
N LEU A 183 19.45 -14.95 16.10
CA LEU A 183 20.58 -14.03 15.85
C LEU A 183 21.08 -13.38 17.14
N GLU A 184 20.16 -13.15 18.10
CA GLU A 184 20.51 -12.60 19.42
C GLU A 184 21.56 -13.47 20.15
N GLU A 185 21.47 -14.79 20.03
CA GLU A 185 22.43 -15.71 20.65
C GLU A 185 23.83 -15.57 20.04
N ILE A 186 23.92 -15.34 18.73
CA ILE A 186 25.17 -15.10 18.02
C ILE A 186 25.81 -13.80 18.46
N ILE A 187 24.99 -12.72 18.51
CA ILE A 187 25.44 -11.40 18.96
C ILE A 187 25.91 -11.46 20.41
N ALA A 188 25.10 -12.06 21.29
CA ALA A 188 25.41 -12.22 22.70
C ALA A 188 26.72 -12.98 22.92
N LYS A 189 26.95 -14.07 22.17
CA LYS A 189 28.18 -14.85 22.21
C LYS A 189 29.40 -14.02 21.79
N ARG A 190 29.25 -13.18 20.77
CA ARG A 190 30.33 -12.28 20.32
C ARG A 190 30.65 -11.21 21.36
N ILE A 191 29.62 -10.56 21.94
CA ILE A 191 29.78 -9.50 22.94
C ILE A 191 30.41 -10.05 24.22
N SER A 192 30.02 -11.26 24.66
CA SER A 192 30.56 -11.92 25.85
C SER A 192 32.01 -12.49 25.64
N GLY A 193 32.60 -12.31 24.46
CA GLY A 193 33.96 -12.83 24.17
C GLY A 193 34.01 -14.36 24.18
N GLY A 194 32.92 -15.05 23.92
CA GLY A 194 32.85 -16.52 23.92
C GLY A 194 32.83 -17.16 25.32
N LYS A 195 32.81 -16.38 26.37
CA LYS A 195 32.58 -16.90 27.72
C LYS A 195 31.16 -17.46 27.83
N ARG A 196 30.97 -18.58 28.49
CA ARG A 196 29.66 -19.24 28.65
C ARG A 196 28.67 -18.30 29.31
N ILE A 197 27.61 -17.99 28.61
CA ILE A 197 26.42 -17.34 29.16
C ILE A 197 25.72 -18.37 30.04
N GLY A 198 25.88 -18.29 31.34
CA GLY A 198 25.29 -19.20 32.32
C GLY A 198 25.58 -18.77 33.75
N PHE A 199 24.93 -19.41 34.74
CA PHE A 199 24.98 -19.12 36.19
C PHE A 199 26.37 -18.99 36.81
N LEU A 200 27.45 -19.15 36.09
CA LEU A 200 28.85 -19.05 36.50
C LEU A 200 29.67 -18.03 35.65
N GLY A 201 29.03 -17.12 34.93
CA GLY A 201 29.71 -16.03 34.22
C GLY A 201 30.15 -14.93 35.18
N ASP A 202 31.29 -14.28 34.86
CA ASP A 202 31.74 -13.10 35.62
C ASP A 202 30.63 -12.01 35.60
N PRO A 203 30.30 -11.42 36.75
CA PRO A 203 29.21 -10.44 36.86
C PRO A 203 29.48 -9.08 36.22
N GLU A 204 30.63 -8.89 35.53
CA GLU A 204 31.05 -7.59 35.01
C GLU A 204 30.64 -7.31 33.55
N THR A 205 30.04 -8.27 32.83
CA THR A 205 29.56 -7.98 31.46
C THR A 205 28.04 -7.87 31.48
N GLU A 206 27.54 -6.68 31.77
CA GLU A 206 26.11 -6.36 31.54
C GLU A 206 25.78 -6.55 30.05
N MET A 207 24.88 -7.47 29.77
CA MET A 207 24.41 -7.67 28.41
C MET A 207 23.49 -6.51 28.00
N PRO A 208 23.67 -5.94 26.80
CA PRO A 208 22.76 -4.90 26.33
C PRO A 208 21.31 -5.41 26.28
N ASP A 209 20.39 -4.57 26.69
CA ASP A 209 18.94 -4.85 26.62
C ASP A 209 18.42 -5.09 25.20
N ASP A 210 19.11 -4.48 24.22
CA ASP A 210 18.78 -4.59 22.81
C ASP A 210 19.99 -5.12 22.03
N LEU A 211 20.00 -6.43 21.81
CA LEU A 211 21.08 -7.09 21.08
C LEU A 211 21.11 -6.77 19.60
N TYR A 212 19.94 -6.59 18.97
CA TYR A 212 19.88 -6.30 17.55
C TYR A 212 20.53 -4.97 17.16
N SER A 213 20.56 -3.97 18.05
CA SER A 213 21.27 -2.71 17.82
C SER A 213 22.79 -2.86 17.67
N HIS A 214 23.32 -3.99 18.13
CA HIS A 214 24.75 -4.33 18.06
C HIS A 214 25.10 -5.30 16.95
N VAL A 215 24.20 -5.56 16.01
CA VAL A 215 24.41 -6.47 14.90
C VAL A 215 25.56 -6.01 14.00
N THR A 216 26.37 -6.96 13.57
CA THR A 216 27.43 -6.75 12.59
C THR A 216 27.20 -7.62 11.35
N LYS A 217 27.85 -7.29 10.25
CA LYS A 217 27.81 -8.15 9.05
C LYS A 217 28.34 -9.56 9.33
N GLU A 218 29.28 -9.69 10.24
CA GLU A 218 29.84 -10.99 10.64
C GLU A 218 28.82 -11.83 11.39
N ASP A 219 27.99 -11.24 12.25
CA ASP A 219 26.91 -11.96 12.93
C ASP A 219 25.91 -12.52 11.92
N LEU A 220 25.56 -11.74 10.90
CA LEU A 220 24.64 -12.17 9.82
C LEU A 220 25.25 -13.30 8.97
N LEU A 221 26.56 -13.27 8.72
CA LEU A 221 27.27 -14.37 8.05
C LEU A 221 27.26 -15.63 8.91
N ASN A 222 27.52 -15.50 10.20
CA ASN A 222 27.47 -16.59 11.15
C ASN A 222 26.06 -17.16 11.34
N TYR A 223 25.02 -16.33 11.14
CA TYR A 223 23.63 -16.74 11.12
C TYR A 223 23.27 -17.58 9.88
N GLY A 224 24.06 -17.47 8.81
CA GLY A 224 23.85 -18.21 7.57
C GLY A 224 23.43 -17.37 6.37
N ILE A 225 23.45 -16.04 6.48
CA ILE A 225 23.21 -15.15 5.34
C ILE A 225 24.42 -15.15 4.42
N ASN A 226 24.21 -15.29 3.12
CA ASN A 226 25.31 -15.36 2.20
C ASN A 226 25.99 -14.00 1.93
N HIS A 227 27.31 -14.05 1.64
CA HIS A 227 28.11 -12.87 1.34
C HIS A 227 27.59 -12.06 0.14
N GLN A 228 27.03 -12.72 -0.86
CA GLN A 228 26.56 -12.06 -2.08
C GLN A 228 25.36 -11.17 -1.81
N PHE A 229 24.44 -11.60 -0.94
CA PHE A 229 23.31 -10.80 -0.52
C PHE A 229 23.77 -9.60 0.32
N LEU A 230 24.60 -9.83 1.35
CA LEU A 230 25.11 -8.75 2.21
C LEU A 230 25.94 -7.72 1.46
N GLY A 231 26.58 -8.12 0.35
CA GLY A 231 27.30 -7.21 -0.54
C GLY A 231 26.40 -6.22 -1.28
N ARG A 232 25.10 -6.53 -1.41
CA ARG A 232 24.09 -5.69 -2.09
C ARG A 232 23.25 -4.85 -1.13
N ILE A 233 23.44 -5.07 0.16
CA ILE A 233 22.79 -4.31 1.24
C ILE A 233 23.71 -3.19 1.68
N SER A 234 23.25 -1.96 1.52
CA SER A 234 23.99 -0.75 1.87
C SER A 234 23.73 -0.28 3.29
N MET A 235 22.51 -0.51 3.80
CA MET A 235 22.06 -0.09 5.11
C MET A 235 21.54 -1.30 5.90
N ILE A 236 21.99 -1.47 7.12
CA ILE A 236 21.50 -2.48 8.06
C ILE A 236 21.00 -1.72 9.29
N THR A 237 19.78 -1.95 9.69
CA THR A 237 19.17 -1.34 10.87
C THR A 237 18.32 -2.36 11.61
N ALA A 238 17.99 -2.06 12.85
CA ALA A 238 17.17 -2.94 13.68
C ALA A 238 16.05 -2.17 14.35
N THR A 239 14.92 -2.85 14.56
CA THR A 239 13.86 -2.37 15.44
C THR A 239 14.03 -2.96 16.83
N HIS A 240 13.76 -2.14 17.84
CA HIS A 240 13.74 -2.61 19.23
C HIS A 240 12.53 -3.48 19.51
N GLU A 241 12.68 -4.39 20.46
CA GLU A 241 11.53 -5.07 21.05
C GLU A 241 10.69 -4.05 21.85
N LEU A 242 9.40 -3.99 21.55
CA LEU A 242 8.48 -3.09 22.23
C LEU A 242 8.20 -3.60 23.65
N LYS A 243 8.60 -2.83 24.65
CA LYS A 243 8.35 -3.11 26.08
C LYS A 243 6.99 -2.56 26.50
N ALA A 244 6.48 -2.95 27.66
CA ALA A 244 5.18 -2.48 28.17
C ALA A 244 5.01 -0.94 28.13
N PRO A 245 6.00 -0.11 28.48
CA PRO A 245 5.86 1.36 28.34
C PRO A 245 5.66 1.84 26.90
N ASP A 246 6.28 1.18 25.90
CA ASP A 246 6.10 1.54 24.50
C ASP A 246 4.71 1.13 24.01
N LEU A 247 4.23 -0.04 24.43
CA LEU A 247 2.90 -0.54 24.10
C LEU A 247 1.80 0.32 24.75
N GLU A 248 2.00 0.80 25.98
CA GLU A 248 1.12 1.78 26.64
C GLU A 248 1.06 3.08 25.84
N ARG A 249 2.22 3.60 25.41
CA ARG A 249 2.29 4.81 24.58
C ARG A 249 1.63 4.61 23.22
N ILE A 250 1.73 3.43 22.61
CA ILE A 250 1.04 3.11 21.34
C ILE A 250 -0.47 3.18 21.54
N LEU A 251 -1.02 2.62 22.63
CA LEU A 251 -2.46 2.67 22.91
C LEU A 251 -2.95 4.11 23.11
N LEU A 252 -2.21 4.93 23.85
CA LEU A 252 -2.65 6.26 24.25
C LEU A 252 -2.37 7.35 23.21
N TYR A 253 -1.22 7.31 22.55
CA TYR A 253 -0.72 8.46 21.80
C TYR A 253 -0.53 8.22 20.30
N SER A 254 -0.39 6.97 19.84
CA SER A 254 -0.21 6.71 18.42
C SER A 254 -1.43 7.17 17.62
N SER A 255 -1.20 7.88 16.52
CA SER A 255 -2.28 8.29 15.60
C SER A 255 -2.95 7.07 14.93
N ASN A 256 -2.24 5.93 14.86
CA ASN A 256 -2.76 4.66 14.37
C ASN A 256 -3.04 3.65 15.51
N SER A 257 -3.32 4.15 16.71
CA SER A 257 -3.64 3.32 17.88
C SER A 257 -4.82 2.38 17.59
N PRO A 258 -4.77 1.12 18.04
CA PRO A 258 -5.93 0.23 18.00
C PRO A 258 -7.19 0.84 18.64
N VAL A 259 -7.04 1.64 19.71
CA VAL A 259 -8.16 2.35 20.36
C VAL A 259 -8.82 3.33 19.40
N ARG A 260 -8.02 4.14 18.68
CA ARG A 260 -8.54 5.08 17.68
C ARG A 260 -9.21 4.39 16.50
N GLN A 261 -8.71 3.22 16.11
CA GLN A 261 -9.36 2.41 15.06
C GLN A 261 -10.72 1.89 15.53
N PHE A 262 -10.83 1.42 16.78
CA PHE A 262 -12.12 1.04 17.38
C PHE A 262 -13.05 2.24 17.51
N ASP A 263 -12.56 3.39 17.98
CA ASP A 263 -13.33 4.62 18.08
C ASP A 263 -13.90 5.04 16.72
N ALA A 264 -13.05 5.11 15.70
CA ALA A 264 -13.47 5.47 14.34
C ALA A 264 -14.53 4.51 13.78
N LEU A 265 -14.37 3.19 14.03
CA LEU A 265 -15.33 2.18 13.59
C LEU A 265 -16.70 2.34 14.28
N LEU A 266 -16.71 2.47 15.61
CA LEU A 266 -17.94 2.59 16.39
C LEU A 266 -18.65 3.93 16.15
N HIS A 267 -17.86 5.01 16.06
CA HIS A 267 -18.40 6.33 15.74
C HIS A 267 -19.03 6.36 14.35
N ALA A 268 -18.34 5.85 13.32
CA ALA A 268 -18.88 5.81 11.97
C ALA A 268 -20.12 4.92 11.83
N SER A 269 -20.19 3.81 12.57
CA SER A 269 -21.30 2.84 12.44
C SER A 269 -22.50 3.15 13.33
N MET A 270 -22.28 3.70 14.52
CA MET A 270 -23.32 3.83 15.56
C MET A 270 -23.35 5.20 16.27
N GLY A 271 -22.44 6.12 15.97
CA GLY A 271 -22.29 7.39 16.69
C GLY A 271 -21.83 7.22 18.14
N VAL A 272 -21.13 6.11 18.43
CA VAL A 272 -20.63 5.77 19.76
C VAL A 272 -19.11 5.90 19.77
N HIS A 273 -18.55 6.56 20.79
CA HIS A 273 -17.10 6.64 21.00
C HIS A 273 -16.54 5.45 21.76
N ALA A 274 -15.26 5.17 21.51
CA ALA A 274 -14.47 4.22 22.29
C ALA A 274 -13.26 4.91 22.88
N SER A 275 -13.04 4.75 24.19
CA SER A 275 -11.89 5.32 24.87
C SER A 275 -11.29 4.35 25.89
N ILE A 276 -10.06 4.61 26.32
CA ILE A 276 -9.33 3.82 27.29
C ILE A 276 -8.73 4.73 28.37
N THR A 277 -8.76 4.30 29.62
CA THR A 277 -8.04 4.98 30.70
C THR A 277 -6.56 4.57 30.71
N GLU A 278 -5.68 5.40 31.32
CA GLU A 278 -4.26 5.07 31.47
C GLU A 278 -4.06 3.75 32.24
N ALA A 279 -4.91 3.49 33.25
CA ALA A 279 -4.85 2.25 34.02
C ALA A 279 -5.14 1.01 33.16
N ALA A 280 -6.14 1.09 32.28
CA ALA A 280 -6.45 0.01 31.36
C ALA A 280 -5.40 -0.13 30.26
N ALA A 281 -4.87 0.99 29.75
CA ALA A 281 -3.79 0.97 28.76
C ALA A 281 -2.53 0.29 29.30
N ARG A 282 -2.15 0.60 30.53
CA ARG A 282 -1.03 -0.04 31.23
C ARG A 282 -1.26 -1.54 31.41
N TYR A 283 -2.43 -1.93 31.89
CA TYR A 283 -2.80 -3.34 32.07
C TYR A 283 -2.70 -4.13 30.75
N LEU A 284 -3.27 -3.59 29.67
CA LEU A 284 -3.22 -4.24 28.35
C LEU A 284 -1.79 -4.28 27.80
N ALA A 285 -1.01 -3.23 28.03
CA ALA A 285 0.39 -3.17 27.60
C ALA A 285 1.25 -4.22 28.32
N GLU A 286 1.11 -4.36 29.63
CA GLU A 286 1.81 -5.39 30.43
C GLU A 286 1.44 -6.80 29.93
N LYS A 287 0.15 -7.07 29.77
CA LYS A 287 -0.34 -8.34 29.27
C LYS A 287 0.14 -8.64 27.84
N SER A 288 0.17 -7.61 26.97
CA SER A 288 0.64 -7.75 25.60
C SER A 288 2.16 -7.93 25.52
N ALA A 289 2.93 -7.36 26.46
CA ALA A 289 4.36 -7.55 26.54
C ALA A 289 4.77 -8.99 26.88
N GLU A 290 3.92 -9.72 27.64
CA GLU A 290 4.12 -11.14 27.91
C GLU A 290 3.92 -12.02 26.67
N ALA A 291 3.15 -11.53 25.69
CA ALA A 291 2.96 -12.21 24.42
C ALA A 291 4.09 -11.88 23.45
N SER A 292 4.76 -12.86 22.89
CA SER A 292 5.92 -12.70 21.99
C SER A 292 5.60 -11.99 20.63
N THR A 293 4.40 -11.46 20.47
CA THR A 293 3.91 -10.88 19.18
C THR A 293 3.91 -9.34 19.15
N GLY A 294 4.46 -8.67 20.16
CA GLY A 294 4.63 -7.22 20.20
C GLY A 294 3.29 -6.46 20.03
N ALA A 295 3.29 -5.39 19.25
CA ALA A 295 2.09 -4.57 19.04
C ALA A 295 0.89 -5.30 18.41
N ARG A 296 1.10 -6.47 17.78
CA ARG A 296 -0.02 -7.29 17.27
C ARG A 296 -0.90 -7.83 18.39
N ALA A 297 -0.32 -8.11 19.56
CA ALA A 297 -1.07 -8.55 20.74
C ALA A 297 -2.05 -7.48 21.24
N LEU A 298 -1.70 -6.19 21.13
CA LEU A 298 -2.53 -5.09 21.60
C LEU A 298 -3.94 -5.10 20.99
N LEU A 299 -4.03 -5.36 19.68
CA LEU A 299 -5.34 -5.41 18.99
C LEU A 299 -6.20 -6.55 19.54
N SER A 300 -5.60 -7.72 19.74
CA SER A 300 -6.32 -8.90 20.25
C SER A 300 -6.77 -8.70 21.68
N GLU A 301 -5.89 -8.19 22.55
CA GLU A 301 -6.21 -7.90 23.96
C GLU A 301 -7.26 -6.81 24.09
N LEU A 302 -7.17 -5.76 23.26
CA LEU A 302 -8.15 -4.69 23.23
C LEU A 302 -9.52 -5.20 22.75
N ALA A 303 -9.56 -6.01 21.70
CA ALA A 303 -10.79 -6.59 21.16
C ALA A 303 -11.49 -7.47 22.20
N GLU A 304 -10.73 -8.32 22.91
CA GLU A 304 -11.28 -9.16 23.97
C GLU A 304 -11.80 -8.32 25.15
N ALA A 305 -11.09 -7.24 25.52
CA ALA A 305 -11.53 -6.34 26.59
C ALA A 305 -12.80 -5.56 26.21
N TYR A 306 -12.98 -5.14 24.97
CA TYR A 306 -14.19 -4.44 24.52
C TYR A 306 -15.37 -5.36 24.21
N LYS A 307 -15.13 -6.64 23.98
CA LYS A 307 -16.15 -7.62 23.59
C LYS A 307 -17.44 -7.62 24.45
N PRO A 308 -17.38 -7.55 25.80
CA PRO A 308 -18.59 -7.48 26.61
C PRO A 308 -19.41 -6.21 26.34
N GLY A 309 -18.75 -5.06 26.14
CA GLY A 309 -19.41 -3.80 25.83
C GLY A 309 -20.02 -3.80 24.42
N LEU A 310 -19.29 -4.32 23.45
CA LEU A 310 -19.73 -4.41 22.07
C LEU A 310 -20.95 -5.32 21.90
N PHE A 311 -21.07 -6.38 22.70
CA PHE A 311 -22.20 -7.30 22.66
C PHE A 311 -23.52 -6.59 23.01
N TRP A 312 -23.52 -5.67 23.97
CA TRP A 312 -24.74 -5.01 24.47
C TRP A 312 -24.99 -3.62 23.86
N ILE A 313 -24.02 -3.03 23.14
CA ILE A 313 -24.10 -1.63 22.69
C ILE A 313 -25.27 -1.37 21.74
N THR A 314 -25.67 -2.38 20.94
CA THR A 314 -26.77 -2.27 19.99
C THR A 314 -28.12 -2.06 20.68
N ASP A 315 -28.28 -2.64 21.88
CA ASP A 315 -29.51 -2.55 22.67
C ASP A 315 -29.53 -1.32 23.59
N ARG A 316 -28.39 -0.70 23.82
CA ARG A 316 -28.19 0.42 24.73
C ARG A 316 -28.11 1.76 23.99
N LYS A 317 -29.23 2.25 23.47
CA LYS A 317 -29.30 3.53 22.71
C LYS A 317 -28.96 4.77 23.55
N ASP A 318 -28.98 4.65 24.86
CA ASP A 318 -28.63 5.67 25.85
C ASP A 318 -27.11 5.87 26.01
N VAL A 319 -26.28 4.99 25.47
CA VAL A 319 -24.83 5.00 25.61
C VAL A 319 -24.19 5.73 24.43
N ARG A 320 -23.42 6.77 24.72
CA ARG A 320 -22.63 7.55 23.74
C ARG A 320 -21.16 7.13 23.66
N GLU A 321 -20.64 6.49 24.73
CA GLU A 321 -19.21 6.13 24.78
C GLU A 321 -19.01 4.85 25.58
N LEU A 322 -18.12 3.97 25.08
CA LEU A 322 -17.58 2.81 25.77
C LEU A 322 -16.18 3.16 26.26
N GLN A 323 -16.03 3.36 27.57
CA GLN A 323 -14.72 3.60 28.18
C GLN A 323 -14.21 2.31 28.80
N LEU A 324 -13.05 1.84 28.33
CA LEU A 324 -12.34 0.73 28.95
C LEU A 324 -11.53 1.24 30.13
N ASP A 325 -11.80 0.68 31.30
CA ASP A 325 -11.07 0.99 32.53
C ASP A 325 -10.44 -0.29 33.14
N CYS A 326 -9.59 -0.13 34.13
CA CYS A 326 -9.02 -1.23 34.88
C CYS A 326 -9.35 -1.05 36.37
N VAL A 327 -10.23 -1.90 36.87
CA VAL A 327 -10.66 -1.86 38.28
C VAL A 327 -10.16 -3.14 38.99
N GLN A 328 -9.40 -2.96 40.05
CA GLN A 328 -8.82 -4.07 40.83
C GLN A 328 -8.04 -5.09 39.97
N GLY A 329 -7.30 -4.60 38.94
CA GLY A 329 -6.47 -5.44 38.05
C GLY A 329 -7.28 -6.23 37.02
N LYS A 330 -8.52 -5.83 36.74
CA LYS A 330 -9.34 -6.43 35.70
C LYS A 330 -9.90 -5.37 34.75
N PRO A 331 -9.92 -5.64 33.46
CA PRO A 331 -10.54 -4.74 32.48
C PRO A 331 -12.07 -4.72 32.68
N GLU A 332 -12.63 -3.52 32.71
CA GLU A 332 -14.07 -3.30 32.90
C GLU A 332 -14.55 -2.22 31.93
N ILE A 333 -15.71 -2.43 31.29
CA ILE A 333 -16.33 -1.45 30.40
C ILE A 333 -17.25 -0.54 31.22
N LYS A 334 -16.98 0.76 31.19
CA LYS A 334 -17.86 1.82 31.66
C LYS A 334 -18.72 2.34 30.52
N TYR A 335 -20.01 2.32 30.69
CA TYR A 335 -20.98 2.86 29.75
C TYR A 335 -21.27 4.32 30.09
N ILE A 336 -20.77 5.25 29.28
CA ILE A 336 -21.04 6.68 29.45
C ILE A 336 -22.32 6.99 28.67
N THR A 337 -23.36 7.37 29.41
CA THR A 337 -24.67 7.69 28.85
C THR A 337 -24.71 9.10 28.28
N GLY A 338 -25.50 9.31 27.25
CA GLY A 338 -25.69 10.58 26.58
C GLY A 338 -26.30 10.41 25.19
N GLU A 339 -26.53 11.52 24.52
CA GLU A 339 -26.95 11.51 23.14
C GLU A 339 -25.80 11.05 22.25
N ARG A 340 -26.07 10.10 21.36
CA ARG A 340 -25.08 9.64 20.38
C ARG A 340 -24.86 10.72 19.33
N ASP A 341 -23.64 10.78 18.82
CA ASP A 341 -23.36 11.62 17.67
C ASP A 341 -24.20 11.16 16.47
N PRO A 342 -24.70 12.11 15.66
CA PRO A 342 -25.42 11.74 14.46
C PRO A 342 -24.49 10.91 13.58
N VAL A 343 -24.87 9.67 13.30
CA VAL A 343 -24.17 8.84 12.32
C VAL A 343 -24.29 9.59 10.99
N ARG A 344 -23.24 10.29 10.64
CA ARG A 344 -23.13 10.84 9.29
C ARG A 344 -23.08 9.63 8.38
N SER A 345 -24.17 9.40 7.64
CA SER A 345 -24.03 8.62 6.41
C SER A 345 -22.80 9.18 5.72
N PRO A 346 -21.78 8.37 5.39
CA PRO A 346 -20.64 8.89 4.69
C PRO A 346 -21.19 9.72 3.54
N GLN A 347 -21.02 11.05 3.63
CA GLN A 347 -21.33 11.88 2.46
C GLN A 347 -20.37 11.35 1.41
N PRO A 348 -20.87 10.91 0.26
CA PRO A 348 -19.98 10.54 -0.81
C PRO A 348 -18.97 11.68 -0.95
N PRO A 349 -17.67 11.40 -1.00
CA PRO A 349 -16.68 12.43 -1.17
C PRO A 349 -17.14 13.28 -2.34
N LYS A 350 -17.22 14.60 -2.12
CA LYS A 350 -17.66 15.51 -3.17
C LYS A 350 -16.80 15.25 -4.40
N PRO A 351 -17.38 15.01 -5.56
CA PRO A 351 -16.62 14.80 -6.78
C PRO A 351 -15.62 15.94 -6.93
N ARG A 352 -14.37 15.60 -7.20
CA ARG A 352 -13.24 16.56 -7.29
C ARG A 352 -13.48 17.58 -8.40
N PHE A 353 -14.26 17.18 -9.41
CA PHE A 353 -14.71 18.03 -10.51
C PHE A 353 -16.25 18.07 -10.50
N SER A 354 -16.79 19.26 -10.54
CA SER A 354 -18.25 19.43 -10.69
C SER A 354 -18.68 19.00 -12.10
N PRO A 355 -19.96 18.68 -12.33
CA PRO A 355 -20.49 18.49 -13.68
C PRO A 355 -20.18 19.68 -14.61
N GLU A 356 -20.14 20.90 -14.05
CA GLU A 356 -19.75 22.11 -14.79
C GLU A 356 -18.27 22.15 -15.18
N ASP A 357 -17.39 21.58 -14.36
CA ASP A 357 -15.97 21.46 -14.68
C ASP A 357 -15.75 20.40 -15.78
N LEU A 358 -16.55 19.35 -15.81
CA LEU A 358 -16.53 18.35 -16.86
C LEU A 358 -17.10 18.93 -18.18
N LYS A 359 -18.14 19.79 -18.11
CA LYS A 359 -18.70 20.52 -19.26
C LYS A 359 -17.72 21.49 -19.90
N ARG A 360 -16.83 22.11 -19.12
CA ARG A 360 -15.81 23.06 -19.58
C ARG A 360 -14.63 22.40 -20.31
N ILE A 361 -14.56 21.09 -20.36
CA ILE A 361 -13.59 20.41 -21.21
C ILE A 361 -14.17 20.47 -22.62
N PRO A 362 -13.61 21.27 -23.52
CA PRO A 362 -14.12 21.30 -24.89
C PRO A 362 -13.87 19.92 -25.49
N LEU A 363 -14.90 19.08 -25.46
CA LEU A 363 -14.95 17.86 -26.24
C LEU A 363 -15.11 18.29 -27.71
N LYS A 364 -14.05 18.87 -28.29
CA LYS A 364 -13.93 18.94 -29.76
C LYS A 364 -13.65 17.54 -30.28
N LEU A 365 -14.56 16.64 -29.94
CA LEU A 365 -14.56 15.25 -30.39
C LEU A 365 -14.73 15.13 -31.91
N ASN A 366 -14.97 16.24 -32.62
CA ASN A 366 -15.02 16.32 -34.09
C ASN A 366 -13.71 15.97 -34.75
N GLN A 367 -12.60 15.96 -34.01
CA GLN A 367 -11.33 15.46 -34.50
C GLN A 367 -10.85 14.42 -33.48
N TYR A 368 -10.64 13.22 -33.95
CA TYR A 368 -10.03 12.10 -33.22
C TYR A 368 -8.74 12.55 -32.53
N ASN A 369 -8.86 13.16 -31.35
CA ASN A 369 -7.72 13.56 -30.56
C ASN A 369 -7.60 12.63 -29.34
N PRO A 370 -6.71 11.62 -29.38
CA PRO A 370 -6.50 10.69 -28.29
C PRO A 370 -6.18 11.38 -26.96
N THR A 371 -5.48 12.52 -27.03
CA THR A 371 -5.04 13.27 -25.86
C THR A 371 -6.21 13.93 -25.12
N GLU A 372 -7.19 14.47 -25.85
CA GLU A 372 -8.38 15.09 -25.25
C GLU A 372 -9.31 14.04 -24.66
N ALA A 373 -9.51 12.91 -25.35
CA ALA A 373 -10.29 11.79 -24.84
C ALA A 373 -9.65 11.17 -23.59
N ALA A 374 -8.32 11.06 -23.56
CA ALA A 374 -7.58 10.59 -22.38
C ALA A 374 -7.72 11.56 -21.21
N ALA A 375 -7.58 12.88 -21.44
CA ALA A 375 -7.73 13.88 -20.39
C ALA A 375 -9.17 13.91 -19.82
N TYR A 376 -10.19 13.71 -20.66
CA TYR A 376 -11.57 13.57 -20.20
C TYR A 376 -11.75 12.28 -19.38
N ALA A 377 -11.22 11.17 -19.86
CA ALA A 377 -11.29 9.89 -19.18
C ALA A 377 -10.60 9.96 -17.80
N GLU A 378 -9.44 10.61 -17.68
CA GLU A 378 -8.76 10.76 -16.40
C GLU A 378 -9.62 11.50 -15.36
N LYS A 379 -10.23 12.62 -15.75
CA LYS A 379 -11.14 13.35 -14.85
C LYS A 379 -12.37 12.55 -14.49
N LEU A 380 -12.92 11.79 -15.43
CA LEU A 380 -14.06 10.93 -15.18
C LEU A 380 -13.70 9.75 -14.27
N VAL A 381 -12.48 9.21 -14.36
CA VAL A 381 -11.95 8.20 -13.42
C VAL A 381 -11.90 8.76 -12.01
N GLU A 382 -11.38 9.99 -11.84
CA GLU A 382 -11.32 10.63 -10.52
C GLU A 382 -12.71 10.79 -9.89
N ASN A 383 -13.72 11.14 -10.67
CA ASN A 383 -15.10 11.23 -10.17
C ASN A 383 -15.70 9.85 -9.84
N ALA A 384 -15.49 8.86 -10.71
CA ALA A 384 -16.04 7.52 -10.51
C ALA A 384 -15.42 6.79 -9.30
N ILE A 385 -14.16 7.07 -8.97
CA ILE A 385 -13.50 6.52 -7.77
C ILE A 385 -14.09 7.11 -6.49
N LEU A 386 -14.56 8.35 -6.54
CA LEU A 386 -15.15 9.04 -5.41
C LEU A 386 -16.63 8.67 -5.21
N ASP A 387 -17.23 7.90 -6.13
CA ASP A 387 -18.59 7.40 -5.98
C ASP A 387 -18.61 6.14 -5.12
N ASP A 388 -19.18 6.23 -3.92
CA ASP A 388 -19.22 5.14 -2.95
C ASP A 388 -19.92 3.88 -3.49
N GLY A 389 -20.92 4.05 -4.35
CA GLY A 389 -21.64 2.94 -4.99
C GLY A 389 -20.77 2.17 -5.98
N ILE A 390 -19.90 2.87 -6.68
CA ILE A 390 -18.95 2.30 -7.64
C ILE A 390 -17.70 1.79 -6.91
N ALA A 391 -17.10 2.60 -6.05
CA ALA A 391 -15.86 2.28 -5.35
C ALA A 391 -16.00 1.08 -4.38
N ALA A 392 -17.19 0.87 -3.81
CA ALA A 392 -17.46 -0.29 -2.94
C ALA A 392 -17.55 -1.63 -3.70
N ARG A 393 -17.82 -1.60 -5.01
CA ARG A 393 -18.09 -2.80 -5.83
C ARG A 393 -17.01 -3.14 -6.82
N TYR A 394 -16.21 -2.15 -7.21
CA TYR A 394 -15.24 -2.28 -8.28
C TYR A 394 -13.86 -1.76 -7.88
N THR A 395 -12.83 -2.44 -8.33
CA THR A 395 -11.45 -1.99 -8.13
C THR A 395 -11.15 -0.77 -9.00
N TYR A 396 -10.19 0.04 -8.59
CA TYR A 396 -9.67 1.16 -9.39
C TYR A 396 -9.39 0.78 -10.85
N ARG A 397 -8.79 -0.39 -11.07
CA ARG A 397 -8.46 -0.89 -12.40
C ARG A 397 -9.70 -1.18 -13.25
N GLN A 398 -10.75 -1.73 -12.65
CA GLN A 398 -12.03 -1.97 -13.32
C GLN A 398 -12.73 -0.66 -13.67
N ILE A 399 -12.73 0.30 -12.74
CA ILE A 399 -13.29 1.65 -12.96
C ILE A 399 -12.55 2.34 -14.11
N LYS A 400 -11.22 2.34 -14.07
CA LYS A 400 -10.40 2.94 -15.13
C LYS A 400 -10.68 2.30 -16.49
N ALA A 401 -10.73 0.98 -16.56
CA ALA A 401 -11.05 0.26 -17.78
C ALA A 401 -12.43 0.63 -18.34
N ALA A 402 -13.45 0.70 -17.49
CA ALA A 402 -14.81 1.06 -17.88
C ALA A 402 -14.91 2.50 -18.38
N VAL A 403 -14.23 3.44 -17.69
CA VAL A 403 -14.20 4.85 -18.10
C VAL A 403 -13.53 5.05 -19.46
N TYR A 404 -12.40 4.38 -19.70
CA TYR A 404 -11.74 4.48 -21.00
C TYR A 404 -12.57 3.88 -22.13
N LEU A 405 -13.27 2.77 -21.85
CA LEU A 405 -14.22 2.20 -22.77
C LEU A 405 -15.37 3.19 -23.08
N LEU A 406 -15.88 3.84 -22.04
CA LEU A 406 -16.94 4.83 -22.17
C LEU A 406 -16.47 6.04 -23.00
N ALA A 407 -15.29 6.59 -22.71
CA ALA A 407 -14.73 7.72 -23.46
C ALA A 407 -14.61 7.40 -24.96
N ALA A 408 -14.20 6.19 -25.31
CA ALA A 408 -14.16 5.76 -26.68
C ALA A 408 -15.54 5.56 -27.31
N ALA A 409 -16.50 5.05 -26.55
CA ALA A 409 -17.88 4.90 -27.02
C ALA A 409 -18.53 6.26 -27.31
N LEU A 410 -18.26 7.26 -26.47
CA LEU A 410 -18.71 8.63 -26.69
C LEU A 410 -18.08 9.21 -27.96
N CYS A 411 -16.78 9.00 -28.20
CA CYS A 411 -16.13 9.41 -29.44
C CYS A 411 -16.71 8.70 -30.67
N ASP A 412 -16.98 7.38 -30.60
CA ASP A 412 -17.57 6.61 -31.70
C ASP A 412 -19.00 7.06 -32.00
N THR A 413 -19.78 7.38 -30.95
CA THR A 413 -21.14 7.90 -31.12
C THR A 413 -21.14 9.22 -31.91
N LEU A 414 -20.28 10.18 -31.55
CA LEU A 414 -20.12 11.44 -32.25
C LEU A 414 -19.62 11.25 -33.68
N TYR A 415 -18.62 10.41 -33.89
CA TYR A 415 -18.05 10.15 -35.20
C TYR A 415 -19.06 9.51 -36.17
N SER A 416 -19.98 8.70 -35.61
CA SER A 416 -21.05 8.08 -36.42
C SER A 416 -22.18 9.05 -36.76
N GLY A 417 -22.16 10.29 -36.27
CA GLY A 417 -23.21 11.27 -36.46
C GLY A 417 -24.53 10.88 -35.72
N ALA A 418 -24.43 10.00 -34.76
CA ALA A 418 -25.59 9.58 -33.98
C ALA A 418 -25.78 10.51 -32.75
N ASP A 419 -27.03 10.79 -32.41
CA ASP A 419 -27.38 11.52 -31.21
C ASP A 419 -26.93 10.77 -29.97
N TYR A 420 -26.51 11.49 -28.92
CA TYR A 420 -26.20 10.92 -27.63
C TYR A 420 -27.50 10.46 -26.96
N THR A 421 -27.80 9.20 -27.14
CA THR A 421 -28.84 8.52 -26.38
C THR A 421 -28.21 7.37 -25.60
N MET A 422 -28.86 6.94 -24.53
CA MET A 422 -28.40 5.76 -23.79
C MET A 422 -28.25 4.56 -24.73
N TYR A 423 -29.15 4.42 -25.70
CA TYR A 423 -29.11 3.35 -26.68
C TYR A 423 -27.91 3.46 -27.63
N SER A 424 -27.60 4.65 -28.18
CA SER A 424 -26.49 4.85 -29.10
C SER A 424 -25.13 4.63 -28.43
N VAL A 425 -24.97 5.11 -27.16
CA VAL A 425 -23.77 4.87 -26.36
C VAL A 425 -23.59 3.39 -26.04
N GLN A 426 -24.64 2.68 -25.65
CA GLN A 426 -24.60 1.23 -25.45
C GLN A 426 -24.22 0.48 -26.73
N GLN A 427 -24.80 0.84 -27.88
CA GLN A 427 -24.46 0.23 -29.17
C GLN A 427 -22.98 0.46 -29.51
N SER A 428 -22.46 1.65 -29.26
CA SER A 428 -21.03 1.95 -29.47
C SER A 428 -20.15 1.15 -28.52
N LEU A 429 -20.51 1.01 -27.25
CA LEU A 429 -19.78 0.15 -26.30
C LEU A 429 -19.69 -1.30 -26.81
N TYR A 430 -20.80 -1.88 -27.22
CA TYR A 430 -20.81 -3.25 -27.76
C TYR A 430 -20.04 -3.38 -29.07
N ARG A 431 -20.12 -2.38 -29.95
CA ARG A 431 -19.39 -2.35 -31.21
C ARG A 431 -17.89 -2.35 -30.99
N ILE A 432 -17.39 -1.48 -30.12
CA ILE A 432 -15.96 -1.37 -29.78
C ILE A 432 -15.42 -2.68 -29.21
N VAL A 433 -16.17 -3.25 -28.28
CA VAL A 433 -15.79 -4.53 -27.67
C VAL A 433 -15.73 -5.66 -28.72
N LYS A 434 -16.63 -5.67 -29.67
CA LYS A 434 -16.67 -6.67 -30.75
C LYS A 434 -15.55 -6.47 -31.77
N GLN A 435 -15.23 -5.22 -32.11
CA GLN A 435 -14.22 -4.88 -33.12
C GLN A 435 -12.78 -5.14 -32.67
N LYS A 436 -12.52 -5.20 -31.36
CA LYS A 436 -11.19 -5.56 -30.84
C LYS A 436 -10.69 -6.92 -31.35
N LYS A 437 -11.61 -7.84 -31.68
CA LYS A 437 -11.26 -9.16 -32.24
C LYS A 437 -10.79 -9.11 -33.69
N ASP A 438 -11.09 -8.04 -34.41
CA ASP A 438 -10.95 -7.97 -35.89
C ASP A 438 -9.80 -7.06 -36.36
N GLY A 439 -8.93 -6.55 -35.42
CA GLY A 439 -7.78 -5.70 -35.78
C GLY A 439 -8.15 -4.34 -36.39
N SER A 440 -9.35 -3.86 -36.15
CA SER A 440 -9.86 -2.62 -36.71
C SER A 440 -9.13 -1.38 -36.15
N ARG A 441 -9.17 -0.28 -36.93
CA ARG A 441 -8.56 1.02 -36.58
C ARG A 441 -8.98 1.54 -35.21
N PHE A 442 -10.17 1.19 -34.76
CA PHE A 442 -10.74 1.55 -33.48
C PHE A 442 -10.19 0.70 -32.30
N GLY A 443 -9.99 -0.59 -32.53
CA GLY A 443 -9.35 -1.49 -31.56
C GLY A 443 -7.92 -1.07 -31.22
N ASN A 444 -7.20 -0.58 -32.26
CA ASN A 444 -5.84 -0.05 -32.10
C ASN A 444 -5.84 1.28 -31.31
N PHE A 445 -6.82 2.16 -31.58
CA PHE A 445 -6.97 3.41 -30.79
C PHE A 445 -7.23 3.14 -29.32
N MET A 446 -8.12 2.21 -29.00
CA MET A 446 -8.44 1.85 -27.63
C MET A 446 -7.29 1.18 -26.90
N SER A 447 -6.58 0.28 -27.59
CA SER A 447 -5.37 -0.33 -27.05
C SER A 447 -4.33 0.74 -26.78
N SER A 448 -4.11 1.65 -27.72
CA SER A 448 -3.13 2.74 -27.55
C SER A 448 -3.53 3.75 -26.47
N ALA A 449 -4.81 4.12 -26.36
CA ALA A 449 -5.28 5.02 -25.32
C ALA A 449 -5.21 4.38 -23.94
N TYR A 450 -5.52 3.09 -23.83
CA TYR A 450 -5.40 2.33 -22.61
C TYR A 450 -3.93 2.06 -22.25
N GLU A 451 -3.10 1.67 -23.23
CA GLU A 451 -1.65 1.54 -23.05
C GLU A 451 -1.03 2.86 -22.60
N TYR A 452 -1.43 3.97 -23.21
CA TYR A 452 -0.97 5.31 -22.81
C TYR A 452 -1.37 5.65 -21.39
N ALA A 453 -2.59 5.32 -21.00
CA ALA A 453 -3.15 5.68 -19.70
C ALA A 453 -2.76 4.74 -18.55
N THR A 454 -2.56 3.45 -18.87
CA THR A 454 -2.23 2.42 -17.86
C THR A 454 -0.82 1.88 -18.04
N ARG A 455 -0.22 2.14 -19.21
CA ARG A 455 1.02 1.54 -19.71
C ARG A 455 1.11 0.04 -19.45
N SER A 456 -0.02 -0.60 -19.43
CA SER A 456 -0.18 -2.03 -19.34
C SER A 456 -0.71 -2.53 -20.67
N THR A 457 0.03 -3.40 -21.33
CA THR A 457 -0.37 -4.07 -22.58
C THR A 457 -1.48 -5.09 -22.36
N VAL A 458 -1.88 -5.33 -21.12
CA VAL A 458 -2.85 -6.35 -20.73
C VAL A 458 -4.18 -5.73 -20.39
N PHE A 459 -5.05 -5.77 -21.35
CA PHE A 459 -6.46 -5.45 -21.19
C PHE A 459 -7.26 -6.74 -20.98
N GLU A 460 -7.46 -7.15 -19.73
CA GLU A 460 -8.44 -8.19 -19.42
C GLU A 460 -9.83 -7.57 -19.41
N TRP A 461 -10.53 -7.72 -20.54
CA TRP A 461 -11.93 -7.36 -20.64
C TRP A 461 -12.80 -8.50 -20.06
N ASP A 462 -13.23 -8.38 -18.85
CA ASP A 462 -14.47 -9.03 -18.45
C ASP A 462 -15.64 -8.17 -18.97
N ILE A 463 -16.03 -8.42 -20.23
CA ILE A 463 -17.08 -7.68 -20.91
C ILE A 463 -18.37 -7.65 -20.09
N SER A 464 -18.65 -8.76 -19.39
CA SER A 464 -19.85 -8.93 -18.57
C SER A 464 -19.92 -7.95 -17.38
N LYS A 465 -18.75 -7.47 -16.92
CA LYS A 465 -18.63 -6.51 -15.81
C LYS A 465 -18.29 -5.09 -16.29
N THR A 466 -17.43 -4.98 -17.30
CA THR A 466 -16.91 -3.69 -17.75
C THR A 466 -17.96 -2.86 -18.50
N VAL A 467 -18.79 -3.49 -19.33
CA VAL A 467 -19.85 -2.78 -20.07
C VAL A 467 -20.94 -2.26 -19.12
N PRO A 468 -21.53 -3.06 -18.21
CA PRO A 468 -22.49 -2.56 -17.24
C PRO A 468 -21.92 -1.44 -16.35
N LEU A 469 -20.65 -1.55 -15.94
CA LEU A 469 -19.99 -0.50 -15.17
C LEU A 469 -19.82 0.79 -15.98
N ALA A 470 -19.43 0.71 -17.26
CA ALA A 470 -19.35 1.86 -18.14
C ALA A 470 -20.70 2.56 -18.35
N VAL A 471 -21.78 1.78 -18.47
CA VAL A 471 -23.16 2.30 -18.54
C VAL A 471 -23.52 3.02 -17.24
N SER A 472 -23.25 2.41 -16.07
CA SER A 472 -23.52 3.04 -14.77
C SER A 472 -22.74 4.35 -14.59
N ILE A 473 -21.49 4.40 -15.01
CA ILE A 473 -20.67 5.61 -14.97
C ILE A 473 -21.25 6.69 -15.90
N PHE A 474 -21.72 6.30 -17.07
CA PHE A 474 -22.38 7.23 -18.01
C PHE A 474 -23.65 7.83 -17.38
N GLU A 475 -24.52 7.00 -16.81
CA GLU A 475 -25.77 7.44 -16.16
C GLU A 475 -25.50 8.41 -15.00
N LEU A 476 -24.49 8.13 -14.18
CA LEU A 476 -24.21 8.91 -12.98
C LEU A 476 -23.42 10.21 -13.25
N HIS A 477 -22.49 10.18 -14.21
CA HIS A 477 -21.53 11.26 -14.37
C HIS A 477 -21.57 11.97 -15.73
N CYS A 478 -22.23 11.38 -16.72
CA CYS A 478 -22.26 11.89 -18.09
C CYS A 478 -23.67 12.15 -18.64
N SER A 479 -24.72 11.96 -17.84
CA SER A 479 -26.13 12.17 -18.26
C SER A 479 -26.39 13.59 -18.77
N HIS A 480 -25.63 14.58 -18.29
CA HIS A 480 -25.71 15.95 -18.78
C HIS A 480 -25.37 16.08 -20.29
N LEU A 481 -24.62 15.14 -20.87
CA LEU A 481 -24.35 15.11 -22.30
C LEU A 481 -25.61 14.78 -23.12
N LEU A 482 -26.61 14.17 -22.48
CA LEU A 482 -27.93 13.92 -23.12
C LEU A 482 -28.77 15.20 -23.21
N ASP A 483 -28.64 16.09 -22.24
CA ASP A 483 -29.43 17.32 -22.14
C ASP A 483 -28.93 18.43 -23.08
N GLU A 484 -27.64 18.43 -23.42
CA GLU A 484 -27.02 19.46 -24.30
C GLU A 484 -27.47 19.34 -25.76
N ILE A 485 -27.85 18.14 -26.21
CA ILE A 485 -28.26 17.90 -27.59
C ILE A 485 -29.71 18.37 -27.84
N GLU A 486 -30.57 18.30 -26.84
CA GLU A 486 -31.93 18.84 -26.94
C GLU A 486 -31.95 20.39 -27.03
N TYR A 487 -30.92 21.06 -26.51
CA TYR A 487 -30.81 22.53 -26.52
C TYR A 487 -30.31 23.09 -27.86
N ASP A 488 -29.38 22.40 -28.52
CA ASP A 488 -28.88 22.83 -29.84
C ASP A 488 -29.86 22.52 -30.97
N ALA A 489 -30.66 21.46 -30.84
CA ALA A 489 -31.71 21.15 -31.84
C ALA A 489 -32.87 22.16 -31.85
N ASN A 490 -33.06 22.91 -30.75
CA ASN A 490 -34.07 23.98 -30.68
C ASN A 490 -33.53 25.38 -30.98
N SER A 491 -32.25 25.55 -31.33
CA SER A 491 -31.67 26.84 -31.64
C SER A 491 -31.52 27.12 -33.16
N GLU A 492 -31.94 26.16 -34.01
CA GLU A 492 -32.06 26.33 -35.47
C GLU A 492 -33.49 26.24 -35.92
N VAL A 493 -34.35 27.14 -35.39
CA VAL A 493 -35.67 27.49 -36.02
C VAL A 493 -35.79 29.00 -36.09
#